data_5613f720097f9ff0f79910a918c5ccd4
#
_entry.id   5613f720097f9ff0f79910a918c5ccd4
#
_cell.length_a   1.000
_cell.length_b   1.000
_cell.length_c   1.000
_cell.angle_alpha   90.00
_cell.angle_beta   90.00
_cell.angle_gamma   90.00
#
_symmetry.space_group_name_H-M   'P 1'
#
loop_
_entity.id
_entity.type
_entity.pdbx_description
1 polymer ?
#
loop_
_entity_poly.entity_id
_entity_poly.type
_entity_poly.pdbx_seq_one_letter_code
_entity_poly.pdbx_strand_id
1 'polypeptide(L)'
;MKFGVIIFPGSNCDHDAFWTIQQVAKQPVTFLWHDSHDLENCDAIIVPGGFAFGDYLRTGAIAKFSPVMESVRKFADSGGLVLGICNGFQILCEAGLLPGALMRNIGLKYVCKPVQVKVENNETPFTNTCRKGEVLTIPIGHMEGNYFCDEATLAELNRDNRIVFRYANPQGEITSESNPNGSLENIAGICSPGRNVLGMMPHPERAAEPELGGIDGCKIFESLVGAMTTM
;
A
#
# COMPACT_ATOMS: atom_id res chain seq x y z
N MET A 1 -18.89 -5.54 3.44
CA MET A 1 -17.74 -4.75 3.90
C MET A 1 -17.83 -3.37 3.27
N LYS A 2 -17.78 -2.28 4.05
CA LYS A 2 -17.78 -0.90 3.54
C LYS A 2 -16.36 -0.35 3.54
N PHE A 3 -15.91 0.15 2.41
CA PHE A 3 -14.59 0.78 2.26
C PHE A 3 -14.66 2.30 2.34
N GLY A 4 -13.64 2.91 2.94
CA GLY A 4 -13.41 4.34 2.86
C GLY A 4 -12.13 4.64 2.07
N VAL A 5 -12.21 5.47 1.05
CA VAL A 5 -11.04 5.96 0.29
C VAL A 5 -10.81 7.42 0.65
N ILE A 6 -9.63 7.71 1.20
CA ILE A 6 -9.31 9.09 1.62
C ILE A 6 -9.03 9.96 0.40
N ILE A 7 -9.56 11.18 0.41
CA ILE A 7 -9.21 12.23 -0.56
C ILE A 7 -8.35 13.27 0.15
N PHE A 8 -7.11 13.42 -0.31
CA PHE A 8 -6.25 14.56 0.04
C PHE A 8 -6.21 15.57 -1.12
N PRO A 9 -5.96 16.85 -0.85
CA PRO A 9 -5.60 17.78 -1.92
C PRO A 9 -4.40 17.25 -2.70
N GLY A 10 -4.57 16.99 -4.00
CA GLY A 10 -3.52 16.45 -4.88
C GLY A 10 -3.40 14.92 -4.91
N SER A 11 -4.20 14.13 -4.17
CA SER A 11 -4.34 12.70 -4.45
C SER A 11 -4.98 12.53 -5.83
N ASN A 12 -4.53 11.56 -6.61
CA ASN A 12 -5.04 11.32 -7.97
C ASN A 12 -5.31 9.84 -8.28
N CYS A 13 -5.02 8.94 -7.36
CA CYS A 13 -5.34 7.51 -7.48
C CYS A 13 -6.51 7.11 -6.56
N ASP A 14 -7.16 8.07 -5.93
CA ASP A 14 -8.34 7.86 -5.08
C ASP A 14 -9.53 7.34 -5.90
N HIS A 15 -9.77 7.91 -7.08
CA HIS A 15 -10.82 7.45 -7.98
C HIS A 15 -10.53 6.06 -8.56
N ASP A 16 -9.26 5.73 -8.86
CA ASP A 16 -8.87 4.39 -9.31
C ASP A 16 -9.18 3.35 -8.22
N ALA A 17 -8.80 3.63 -6.97
CA ALA A 17 -9.09 2.76 -5.83
C ALA A 17 -10.61 2.64 -5.58
N PHE A 18 -11.34 3.76 -5.64
CA PHE A 18 -12.80 3.77 -5.51
C PHE A 18 -13.46 2.91 -6.59
N TRP A 19 -13.06 3.11 -7.84
CA TRP A 19 -13.56 2.32 -8.98
C TRP A 19 -13.31 0.83 -8.80
N THR A 20 -12.08 0.45 -8.46
CA THR A 20 -11.72 -0.95 -8.26
C THR A 20 -12.57 -1.59 -7.16
N ILE A 21 -12.77 -0.91 -6.03
CA ILE A 21 -13.59 -1.43 -4.94
C ILE A 21 -15.06 -1.57 -5.37
N GLN A 22 -15.60 -0.54 -6.03
CA GLN A 22 -17.00 -0.51 -6.43
C GLN A 22 -17.30 -1.47 -7.59
N GLN A 23 -16.48 -1.41 -8.64
CA GLN A 23 -16.78 -2.10 -9.90
C GLN A 23 -16.15 -3.49 -10.00
N VAL A 24 -14.99 -3.70 -9.42
CA VAL A 24 -14.28 -4.99 -9.48
C VAL A 24 -14.60 -5.83 -8.24
N ALA A 25 -14.31 -5.31 -7.04
CA ALA A 25 -14.58 -6.04 -5.79
C ALA A 25 -16.06 -6.06 -5.39
N LYS A 26 -16.93 -5.25 -6.05
CA LYS A 26 -18.38 -5.18 -5.82
C LYS A 26 -18.72 -4.88 -4.35
N GLN A 27 -17.96 -4.01 -3.71
CA GLN A 27 -18.17 -3.62 -2.32
C GLN A 27 -18.68 -2.17 -2.21
N PRO A 28 -19.49 -1.85 -1.20
CA PRO A 28 -19.81 -0.47 -0.83
C PRO A 28 -18.55 0.31 -0.55
N VAL A 29 -18.47 1.51 -1.10
CA VAL A 29 -17.32 2.41 -0.94
C VAL A 29 -17.79 3.85 -0.83
N THR A 30 -17.08 4.64 -0.03
CA THR A 30 -17.31 6.08 0.14
C THR A 30 -15.99 6.83 0.10
N PHE A 31 -16.02 8.09 -0.28
CA PHE A 31 -14.88 8.97 -0.14
C PHE A 31 -14.85 9.60 1.26
N LEU A 32 -13.67 9.65 1.86
CA LEU A 32 -13.41 10.28 3.15
C LEU A 32 -12.56 11.53 2.94
N TRP A 33 -13.13 12.70 3.25
CA TRP A 33 -12.42 13.96 3.09
C TRP A 33 -11.35 14.13 4.17
N HIS A 34 -10.14 14.53 3.77
CA HIS A 34 -8.98 14.60 4.65
C HIS A 34 -9.17 15.48 5.90
N ASP A 35 -10.02 16.51 5.82
CA ASP A 35 -10.29 17.44 6.91
C ASP A 35 -11.47 17.01 7.83
N SER A 36 -11.92 15.76 7.69
CA SER A 36 -12.95 15.14 8.53
C SER A 36 -12.34 14.12 9.47
N HIS A 37 -12.88 14.02 10.69
CA HIS A 37 -12.57 12.90 11.60
C HIS A 37 -13.50 11.70 11.41
N ASP A 38 -14.58 11.85 10.64
CA ASP A 38 -15.57 10.80 10.46
C ASP A 38 -15.08 9.78 9.40
N LEU A 39 -14.96 8.52 9.82
CA LEU A 39 -14.64 7.39 8.93
C LEU A 39 -15.93 6.70 8.42
N GLU A 40 -17.11 7.30 8.62
CA GLU A 40 -18.39 6.85 8.09
C GLU A 40 -18.71 5.36 8.33
N ASN A 41 -18.29 4.83 9.47
CA ASN A 41 -18.44 3.41 9.83
C ASN A 41 -17.86 2.45 8.77
N CYS A 42 -16.74 2.80 8.17
CA CYS A 42 -16.03 1.94 7.23
C CYS A 42 -15.34 0.78 7.97
N ASP A 43 -15.31 -0.39 7.32
CA ASP A 43 -14.65 -1.61 7.80
C ASP A 43 -13.18 -1.66 7.37
N ALA A 44 -12.83 -0.98 6.27
CA ALA A 44 -11.47 -0.86 5.76
C ALA A 44 -11.21 0.52 5.17
N ILE A 45 -10.00 1.02 5.35
CA ILE A 45 -9.57 2.34 4.87
C ILE A 45 -8.47 2.18 3.83
N ILE A 46 -8.62 2.88 2.70
CA ILE A 46 -7.57 3.02 1.68
C ILE A 46 -6.97 4.42 1.79
N VAL A 47 -5.67 4.49 2.01
CA VAL A 47 -4.87 5.71 1.87
C VAL A 47 -4.28 5.66 0.46
N PRO A 48 -4.81 6.43 -0.50
CA PRO A 48 -4.51 6.23 -1.91
C PRO A 48 -3.16 6.79 -2.33
N GLY A 49 -2.76 6.44 -3.54
CA GLY A 49 -1.62 7.04 -4.22
C GLY A 49 -1.91 8.45 -4.74
N GLY A 50 -0.86 9.10 -5.22
CA GLY A 50 -0.92 10.45 -5.77
C GLY A 50 0.17 11.34 -5.22
N PHE A 51 -0.14 12.63 -5.10
CA PHE A 51 0.78 13.69 -4.64
C PHE A 51 0.08 14.53 -3.57
N ALA A 52 -0.25 13.91 -2.43
CA ALA A 52 -0.99 14.58 -1.35
C ALA A 52 -0.30 15.88 -0.92
N PHE A 53 -1.04 17.00 -0.98
CA PHE A 53 -0.54 18.35 -0.74
C PHE A 53 0.64 18.75 -1.63
N GLY A 54 0.75 18.15 -2.86
CA GLY A 54 1.82 18.44 -3.81
C GLY A 54 3.20 17.94 -3.38
N ASP A 55 3.28 17.02 -2.42
CA ASP A 55 4.51 16.49 -1.81
C ASP A 55 5.44 17.58 -1.25
N TYR A 56 4.88 18.74 -0.88
CA TYR A 56 5.64 19.83 -0.26
C TYR A 56 6.35 19.33 1.02
N LEU A 57 7.57 19.79 1.24
CA LEU A 57 8.55 19.35 2.23
C LEU A 57 9.15 17.98 1.88
N ARG A 58 8.34 16.95 1.84
CA ARG A 58 8.58 15.59 1.33
C ARG A 58 7.26 14.83 1.25
N THR A 59 7.26 13.73 0.54
CA THR A 59 6.07 12.89 0.33
C THR A 59 5.42 12.47 1.65
N GLY A 60 4.13 12.70 1.78
CA GLY A 60 3.33 12.34 2.95
C GLY A 60 3.49 13.24 4.19
N ALA A 61 4.48 14.14 4.22
CA ALA A 61 4.84 14.92 5.42
C ALA A 61 3.72 15.85 5.91
N ILE A 62 2.94 16.44 5.01
CA ILE A 62 1.81 17.30 5.36
C ILE A 62 0.55 16.46 5.60
N ALA A 63 0.30 15.47 4.78
CA ALA A 63 -0.89 14.63 4.85
C ALA A 63 -1.07 13.94 6.22
N LYS A 64 0.02 13.57 6.89
CA LYS A 64 -0.03 12.95 8.23
C LYS A 64 -0.72 13.81 9.30
N PHE A 65 -0.79 15.13 9.10
CA PHE A 65 -1.44 16.07 10.02
C PHE A 65 -2.93 16.31 9.71
N SER A 66 -3.44 15.72 8.65
CA SER A 66 -4.87 15.82 8.33
C SER A 66 -5.72 15.17 9.42
N PRO A 67 -6.87 15.78 9.80
CA PRO A 67 -7.78 15.23 10.81
C PRO A 67 -8.16 13.78 10.60
N VAL A 68 -8.39 13.35 9.35
CA VAL A 68 -8.70 11.95 9.02
C VAL A 68 -7.61 10.99 9.49
N MET A 69 -6.33 11.39 9.44
CA MET A 69 -5.22 10.51 9.83
C MET A 69 -5.15 10.26 11.34
N GLU A 70 -5.69 11.16 12.18
CA GLU A 70 -5.87 10.89 13.61
C GLU A 70 -6.91 9.78 13.84
N SER A 71 -7.99 9.81 13.06
CA SER A 71 -9.04 8.78 13.10
C SER A 71 -8.53 7.46 12.53
N VAL A 72 -7.78 7.48 11.42
CA VAL A 72 -7.14 6.29 10.85
C VAL A 72 -6.19 5.63 11.85
N ARG A 73 -5.42 6.40 12.61
CA ARG A 73 -4.56 5.86 13.67
C ARG A 73 -5.38 5.10 14.72
N LYS A 74 -6.42 5.74 15.28
CA LYS A 74 -7.30 5.11 16.27
C LYS A 74 -7.99 3.85 15.72
N PHE A 75 -8.40 3.91 14.46
CA PHE A 75 -9.00 2.79 13.74
C PHE A 75 -8.02 1.63 13.59
N ALA A 76 -6.78 1.90 13.16
CA ALA A 76 -5.72 0.92 13.05
C ALA A 76 -5.34 0.31 14.42
N ASP A 77 -5.22 1.14 15.46
CA ASP A 77 -4.90 0.70 16.83
C ASP A 77 -5.99 -0.21 17.41
N SER A 78 -7.24 -0.06 16.95
CA SER A 78 -8.36 -0.97 17.30
C SER A 78 -8.46 -2.23 16.42
N GLY A 79 -7.50 -2.45 15.51
CA GLY A 79 -7.47 -3.62 14.62
C GLY A 79 -8.13 -3.40 13.26
N GLY A 80 -8.57 -2.19 12.95
CA GLY A 80 -9.16 -1.84 11.66
C GLY A 80 -8.18 -1.98 10.50
N LEU A 81 -8.67 -2.41 9.33
CA LEU A 81 -7.85 -2.69 8.15
C LEU A 81 -7.51 -1.41 7.39
N VAL A 82 -6.21 -1.17 7.18
CA VAL A 82 -5.71 0.01 6.47
C VAL A 82 -4.73 -0.41 5.38
N LEU A 83 -5.00 -0.02 4.14
CA LEU A 83 -4.11 -0.21 2.99
C LEU A 83 -3.60 1.15 2.49
N GLY A 84 -2.28 1.35 2.52
CA GLY A 84 -1.60 2.51 1.92
C GLY A 84 -0.93 2.12 0.62
N ILE A 85 -1.32 2.81 -0.47
CA ILE A 85 -0.81 2.55 -1.82
C ILE A 85 0.08 3.71 -2.25
N CYS A 86 1.32 3.46 -2.66
CA CYS A 86 2.28 4.44 -3.16
C CYS A 86 2.43 5.65 -2.21
N ASN A 87 1.87 6.81 -2.52
CA ASN A 87 1.84 7.97 -1.61
C ASN A 87 1.16 7.64 -0.27
N GLY A 88 0.16 6.75 -0.27
CA GLY A 88 -0.46 6.25 0.95
C GLY A 88 0.53 5.49 1.85
N PHE A 89 1.42 4.68 1.29
CA PHE A 89 2.49 4.03 2.06
C PHE A 89 3.45 5.06 2.66
N GLN A 90 3.83 6.08 1.89
CA GLN A 90 4.67 7.19 2.38
C GLN A 90 3.98 7.90 3.56
N ILE A 91 2.68 8.18 3.46
CA ILE A 91 1.87 8.81 4.52
C ILE A 91 1.84 7.91 5.76
N LEU A 92 1.65 6.60 5.61
CA LEU A 92 1.63 5.66 6.75
C LEU A 92 2.98 5.60 7.48
N CYS A 93 4.11 5.68 6.76
CA CYS A 93 5.43 5.78 7.38
C CYS A 93 5.59 7.14 8.11
N GLU A 94 5.26 8.25 7.46
CA GLU A 94 5.32 9.58 8.07
C GLU A 94 4.42 9.73 9.30
N ALA A 95 3.25 9.06 9.28
CA ALA A 95 2.34 9.00 10.42
C ALA A 95 2.81 8.04 11.53
N GLY A 96 3.86 7.24 11.31
CA GLY A 96 4.37 6.25 12.28
C GLY A 96 3.44 5.05 12.47
N LEU A 97 2.56 4.76 11.51
CA LEU A 97 1.76 3.54 11.45
C LEU A 97 2.55 2.35 10.89
N LEU A 98 3.56 2.66 10.08
CA LEU A 98 4.56 1.71 9.59
C LEU A 98 5.96 2.25 9.84
N PRO A 99 6.95 1.40 10.12
CA PRO A 99 8.32 1.82 10.35
C PRO A 99 9.05 2.20 9.05
N GLY A 100 10.17 2.95 9.19
CA GLY A 100 11.00 3.33 8.06
C GLY A 100 10.49 4.57 7.32
N ALA A 101 11.03 4.77 6.12
CA ALA A 101 10.72 5.91 5.25
C ALA A 101 10.87 5.54 3.77
N LEU A 102 10.18 6.27 2.90
CA LEU A 102 10.35 6.16 1.45
C LEU A 102 11.26 7.32 0.98
N MET A 103 12.45 6.97 0.50
CA MET A 103 13.45 7.90 0.00
C MET A 103 13.35 8.07 -1.52
N ARG A 104 14.04 9.05 -2.07
CA ARG A 104 14.17 9.19 -3.53
C ARG A 104 14.75 7.92 -4.13
N ASN A 105 14.24 7.56 -5.30
CA ASN A 105 14.78 6.47 -6.09
C ASN A 105 16.28 6.67 -6.32
N ILE A 106 17.06 5.60 -6.24
CA ILE A 106 18.53 5.66 -6.38
C ILE A 106 18.96 6.29 -7.71
N GLY A 107 18.15 6.12 -8.77
CA GLY A 107 18.38 6.73 -10.08
C GLY A 107 17.97 8.20 -10.21
N LEU A 108 17.43 8.81 -9.15
CA LEU A 108 16.91 10.20 -9.13
C LEU A 108 15.91 10.52 -10.25
N LYS A 109 15.17 9.49 -10.72
CA LYS A 109 14.19 9.61 -11.80
C LYS A 109 12.84 9.04 -11.36
N TYR A 110 11.78 9.61 -11.90
CA TYR A 110 10.46 9.02 -11.81
C TYR A 110 10.44 7.68 -12.58
N VAL A 111 9.96 6.64 -11.94
CA VAL A 111 9.86 5.30 -12.53
C VAL A 111 8.38 4.95 -12.67
N CYS A 112 7.94 4.74 -13.91
CA CYS A 112 6.57 4.32 -14.23
C CYS A 112 6.64 3.10 -15.16
N LYS A 113 6.35 1.92 -14.63
CA LYS A 113 6.37 0.65 -15.38
C LYS A 113 5.70 -0.48 -14.62
N PRO A 114 5.25 -1.55 -15.28
CA PRO A 114 4.95 -2.81 -14.61
C PRO A 114 6.19 -3.37 -13.93
N VAL A 115 6.01 -3.93 -12.74
CA VAL A 115 7.05 -4.64 -11.99
C VAL A 115 6.50 -5.97 -11.48
N GLN A 116 7.38 -6.93 -11.24
CA GLN A 116 7.02 -8.17 -10.56
C GLN A 116 7.27 -7.99 -9.07
N VAL A 117 6.27 -8.37 -8.28
CA VAL A 117 6.38 -8.44 -6.83
C VAL A 117 6.10 -9.87 -6.37
N LYS A 118 6.99 -10.39 -5.56
CA LYS A 118 6.85 -11.71 -4.94
C LYS A 118 6.13 -11.55 -3.61
N VAL A 119 5.14 -12.41 -3.37
CA VAL A 119 4.44 -12.51 -2.09
C VAL A 119 5.33 -13.26 -1.10
N GLU A 120 5.90 -12.57 -0.13
CA GLU A 120 6.73 -13.16 0.91
C GLU A 120 5.89 -13.64 2.10
N ASN A 121 4.84 -12.92 2.44
CA ASN A 121 3.91 -13.28 3.50
C ASN A 121 2.48 -13.31 2.96
N ASN A 122 1.84 -14.46 3.01
CA ASN A 122 0.43 -14.67 2.64
C ASN A 122 -0.51 -14.86 3.84
N GLU A 123 0.01 -14.67 5.06
CA GLU A 123 -0.75 -14.76 6.32
C GLU A 123 -1.19 -13.39 6.82
N THR A 124 -1.64 -12.53 5.90
CA THR A 124 -2.18 -11.20 6.21
C THR A 124 -3.56 -11.02 5.61
N PRO A 125 -4.41 -10.13 6.15
CA PRO A 125 -5.70 -9.80 5.55
C PRO A 125 -5.62 -9.32 4.09
N PHE A 126 -4.44 -8.90 3.64
CA PHE A 126 -4.20 -8.34 2.31
C PHE A 126 -3.69 -9.35 1.28
N THR A 127 -3.33 -10.58 1.72
CA THR A 127 -2.63 -11.57 0.88
C THR A 127 -3.13 -12.99 1.07
N ASN A 128 -4.19 -13.20 1.84
CA ASN A 128 -4.72 -14.53 2.20
C ASN A 128 -5.27 -15.32 1.01
N THR A 129 -5.56 -14.69 -0.13
CA THR A 129 -5.92 -15.34 -1.40
C THR A 129 -4.70 -15.65 -2.26
N CYS A 130 -3.52 -15.14 -1.90
CA CYS A 130 -2.28 -15.39 -2.61
C CYS A 130 -1.57 -16.64 -2.08
N ARG A 131 -0.72 -17.24 -2.91
CA ARG A 131 0.22 -18.28 -2.47
C ARG A 131 1.55 -17.64 -2.06
N LYS A 132 2.17 -18.17 -1.01
CA LYS A 132 3.54 -17.77 -0.66
C LYS A 132 4.49 -18.04 -1.83
N GLY A 133 5.30 -17.05 -2.20
CA GLY A 133 6.20 -17.12 -3.34
C GLY A 133 5.53 -16.81 -4.69
N GLU A 134 4.24 -16.52 -4.72
CA GLU A 134 3.55 -16.11 -5.94
C GLU A 134 4.10 -14.77 -6.44
N VAL A 135 4.24 -14.66 -7.77
CA VAL A 135 4.71 -13.44 -8.42
C VAL A 135 3.52 -12.73 -9.05
N LEU A 136 3.29 -11.48 -8.65
CA LEU A 136 2.25 -10.63 -9.19
C LEU A 136 2.87 -9.54 -10.07
N THR A 137 2.24 -9.22 -11.19
CA THR A 137 2.64 -8.11 -12.05
C THR A 137 1.75 -6.92 -11.77
N ILE A 138 2.32 -5.88 -11.13
CA ILE A 138 1.58 -4.69 -10.70
C ILE A 138 2.39 -3.45 -11.09
N PRO A 139 1.77 -2.38 -11.64
CA PRO A 139 2.50 -1.17 -12.03
C PRO A 139 2.97 -0.35 -10.82
N ILE A 140 4.06 0.38 -11.01
CA ILE A 140 4.55 1.43 -10.12
C ILE A 140 4.58 2.76 -10.84
N GLY A 141 4.48 3.87 -10.08
CA GLY A 141 4.60 5.23 -10.60
C GLY A 141 5.06 6.19 -9.49
N HIS A 142 6.39 6.34 -9.29
CA HIS A 142 6.92 7.15 -8.18
C HIS A 142 8.33 7.69 -8.44
N MET A 143 8.67 8.79 -7.74
CA MET A 143 10.03 9.34 -7.62
C MET A 143 10.66 8.92 -6.28
N GLU A 144 9.87 8.77 -5.24
CA GLU A 144 10.23 8.40 -3.86
C GLU A 144 9.61 7.06 -3.49
N GLY A 145 10.21 5.96 -3.96
CA GLY A 145 9.75 4.59 -3.67
C GLY A 145 10.82 3.71 -3.01
N ASN A 146 11.99 4.27 -2.74
CA ASN A 146 13.11 3.58 -2.13
C ASN A 146 12.88 3.43 -0.62
N TYR A 147 12.38 2.28 -0.19
CA TYR A 147 12.17 1.99 1.23
C TYR A 147 13.50 1.88 1.97
N PHE A 148 13.59 2.58 3.08
CA PHE A 148 14.76 2.63 3.96
C PHE A 148 14.36 2.53 5.43
N CYS A 149 15.12 1.77 6.21
CA CYS A 149 15.04 1.72 7.67
C CYS A 149 16.42 1.40 8.26
N ASP A 150 16.58 1.54 9.57
CA ASP A 150 17.78 1.11 10.25
C ASP A 150 17.89 -0.42 10.36
N GLU A 151 19.09 -0.91 10.72
CA GLU A 151 19.37 -2.35 10.80
C GLU A 151 18.49 -3.07 11.84
N ALA A 152 18.17 -2.42 12.95
CA ALA A 152 17.33 -3.01 14.00
C ALA A 152 15.89 -3.21 13.49
N THR A 153 15.35 -2.20 12.84
CA THR A 153 14.02 -2.27 12.20
C THR A 153 13.98 -3.32 11.09
N LEU A 154 15.02 -3.39 10.26
CA LEU A 154 15.09 -4.40 9.19
C LEU A 154 15.14 -5.82 9.76
N ALA A 155 15.93 -6.02 10.81
CA ALA A 155 15.99 -7.31 11.50
C ALA A 155 14.64 -7.70 12.12
N GLU A 156 13.91 -6.75 12.70
CA GLU A 156 12.56 -6.96 13.23
C GLU A 156 11.57 -7.33 12.11
N LEU A 157 11.55 -6.58 11.01
CA LEU A 157 10.68 -6.85 9.87
C LEU A 157 10.88 -8.27 9.31
N ASN A 158 12.15 -8.71 9.19
CA ASN A 158 12.49 -10.06 8.74
C ASN A 158 12.08 -11.12 9.78
N ARG A 159 12.46 -10.95 11.05
CA ARG A 159 12.17 -11.90 12.14
C ARG A 159 10.66 -12.14 12.29
N ASP A 160 9.86 -11.07 12.22
CA ASP A 160 8.43 -11.11 12.49
C ASP A 160 7.59 -11.36 11.21
N ASN A 161 8.27 -11.67 10.09
CA ASN A 161 7.65 -11.94 8.78
C ASN A 161 6.71 -10.79 8.33
N ARG A 162 7.15 -9.53 8.51
CA ARG A 162 6.38 -8.33 8.21
C ARG A 162 6.67 -7.73 6.83
N ILE A 163 7.64 -8.27 6.11
CA ILE A 163 7.85 -7.94 4.70
C ILE A 163 6.84 -8.76 3.89
N VAL A 164 5.87 -8.07 3.29
CA VAL A 164 4.76 -8.71 2.57
C VAL A 164 5.11 -8.91 1.11
N PHE A 165 5.77 -7.93 0.49
CA PHE A 165 6.16 -7.96 -0.91
C PHE A 165 7.62 -7.56 -1.10
N ARG A 166 8.30 -8.25 -2.04
CA ARG A 166 9.62 -7.85 -2.56
C ARG A 166 9.56 -7.72 -4.08
N TYR A 167 10.26 -6.75 -4.64
CA TYR A 167 10.51 -6.71 -6.08
C TYR A 167 11.31 -7.93 -6.50
N ALA A 168 10.88 -8.58 -7.57
CA ALA A 168 11.46 -9.81 -8.09
C ALA A 168 11.56 -9.78 -9.61
N ASN A 169 12.27 -10.75 -10.19
CA ASN A 169 12.18 -11.04 -11.60
C ASN A 169 10.93 -11.94 -11.91
N PRO A 170 10.58 -12.18 -13.17
CA PRO A 170 9.44 -13.05 -13.52
C PRO A 170 9.52 -14.48 -12.98
N GLN A 171 10.71 -14.96 -12.59
CA GLN A 171 10.94 -16.26 -11.98
C GLN A 171 10.79 -16.24 -10.44
N GLY A 172 10.53 -15.06 -9.86
CA GLY A 172 10.39 -14.87 -8.41
C GLY A 172 11.73 -14.78 -7.67
N GLU A 173 12.82 -14.54 -8.37
CA GLU A 173 14.14 -14.35 -7.78
C GLU A 173 14.32 -12.87 -7.38
N ILE A 174 14.87 -12.65 -6.20
CA ILE A 174 15.18 -11.32 -5.67
C ILE A 174 16.59 -10.95 -6.10
N THR A 175 16.70 -10.08 -7.10
CA THR A 175 18.00 -9.64 -7.64
C THR A 175 18.13 -8.13 -7.61
N SER A 176 19.34 -7.61 -7.72
CA SER A 176 19.60 -6.17 -7.82
C SER A 176 18.94 -5.56 -9.06
N GLU A 177 18.89 -6.30 -10.17
CA GLU A 177 18.32 -5.87 -11.44
C GLU A 177 16.79 -5.76 -11.37
N SER A 178 16.14 -6.57 -10.51
CA SER A 178 14.70 -6.52 -10.28
C SER A 178 14.27 -5.38 -9.35
N ASN A 179 15.22 -4.70 -8.69
CA ASN A 179 14.96 -3.57 -7.80
C ASN A 179 14.83 -2.25 -8.61
N PRO A 180 13.62 -1.69 -8.76
CA PRO A 180 13.43 -0.53 -9.63
C PRO A 180 13.88 0.80 -9.02
N ASN A 181 14.07 0.86 -7.70
CA ASN A 181 14.16 2.12 -6.96
C ASN A 181 15.26 2.17 -5.89
N GLY A 182 15.92 1.04 -5.60
CA GLY A 182 16.97 0.95 -4.58
C GLY A 182 16.49 0.60 -3.17
N SER A 183 15.23 0.15 -3.02
CA SER A 183 14.70 -0.29 -1.72
C SER A 183 15.57 -1.34 -1.05
N LEU A 184 15.76 -1.20 0.27
CA LEU A 184 16.45 -2.20 1.09
C LEU A 184 15.84 -3.58 0.84
N GLU A 185 16.71 -4.59 0.59
CA GLU A 185 16.30 -5.97 0.35
C GLU A 185 15.13 -6.13 -0.64
N ASN A 186 15.05 -5.25 -1.65
CA ASN A 186 13.96 -5.22 -2.63
C ASN A 186 12.56 -5.05 -2.02
N ILE A 187 12.42 -4.50 -0.83
CA ILE A 187 11.13 -4.33 -0.15
C ILE A 187 10.19 -3.47 -1.01
N ALA A 188 9.04 -4.04 -1.38
CA ALA A 188 7.98 -3.37 -2.13
C ALA A 188 6.74 -3.07 -1.26
N GLY A 189 6.62 -3.75 -0.10
CA GLY A 189 5.55 -3.52 0.86
C GLY A 189 5.78 -4.25 2.18
N ILE A 190 5.32 -3.60 3.27
CA ILE A 190 5.44 -4.10 4.65
C ILE A 190 4.13 -3.96 5.39
N CYS A 191 3.93 -4.73 6.46
CA CYS A 191 2.78 -4.60 7.35
C CYS A 191 3.16 -4.23 8.79
N SER A 192 2.15 -3.73 9.53
CA SER A 192 2.23 -3.48 10.98
C SER A 192 2.43 -4.76 11.77
N PRO A 193 2.84 -4.70 13.05
CA PRO A 193 2.91 -5.88 13.92
C PRO A 193 1.58 -6.63 14.03
N GLY A 194 0.45 -5.91 14.06
CA GLY A 194 -0.91 -6.50 14.05
C GLY A 194 -1.36 -7.03 12.69
N ARG A 195 -0.55 -6.85 11.64
CA ARG A 195 -0.86 -7.25 10.25
C ARG A 195 -2.13 -6.62 9.65
N ASN A 196 -2.71 -5.64 10.32
CA ASN A 196 -3.92 -4.93 9.90
C ASN A 196 -3.65 -3.61 9.15
N VAL A 197 -2.41 -3.18 9.06
CA VAL A 197 -1.96 -2.05 8.25
C VAL A 197 -0.94 -2.55 7.24
N LEU A 198 -1.20 -2.37 5.95
CA LEU A 198 -0.26 -2.66 4.85
C LEU A 198 0.09 -1.37 4.12
N GLY A 199 1.38 -1.16 3.85
CA GLY A 199 1.87 -0.17 2.89
C GLY A 199 2.59 -0.87 1.75
N MET A 200 2.28 -0.48 0.50
CA MET A 200 2.94 -1.00 -0.69
C MET A 200 3.15 0.09 -1.75
N MET A 201 4.28 0.05 -2.45
CA MET A 201 4.56 1.02 -3.53
C MET A 201 3.83 0.71 -4.85
N PRO A 202 3.67 -0.57 -5.27
CA PRO A 202 2.88 -0.91 -6.44
C PRO A 202 1.40 -0.55 -6.28
N HIS A 203 0.73 -0.30 -7.42
CA HIS A 203 -0.66 0.12 -7.53
C HIS A 203 -1.58 -1.05 -7.90
N PRO A 204 -2.13 -1.82 -6.93
CA PRO A 204 -3.02 -2.94 -7.24
C PRO A 204 -4.31 -2.49 -7.91
N GLU A 205 -4.79 -1.26 -7.63
CA GLU A 205 -5.97 -0.67 -8.27
C GLU A 205 -5.79 -0.44 -9.78
N ARG A 206 -4.54 -0.40 -10.26
CA ARG A 206 -4.19 -0.24 -11.68
C ARG A 206 -3.80 -1.56 -12.36
N ALA A 207 -3.99 -2.68 -11.69
CA ALA A 207 -3.84 -4.03 -12.21
C ALA A 207 -5.04 -4.90 -11.78
N ALA A 208 -6.25 -4.35 -11.87
CA ALA A 208 -7.48 -4.97 -11.40
C ALA A 208 -8.48 -5.29 -12.52
N GLU A 209 -8.19 -4.88 -13.75
CA GLU A 209 -9.02 -5.12 -14.93
C GLU A 209 -8.14 -5.47 -16.13
N PRO A 210 -8.57 -6.37 -17.02
CA PRO A 210 -7.79 -6.74 -18.22
C PRO A 210 -7.45 -5.54 -19.10
N GLU A 211 -8.33 -4.56 -19.18
CA GLU A 211 -8.19 -3.32 -19.95
C GLU A 211 -7.02 -2.45 -19.46
N LEU A 212 -6.65 -2.59 -18.18
CA LEU A 212 -5.50 -1.92 -17.56
C LEU A 212 -4.19 -2.71 -17.73
N GLY A 213 -4.23 -3.87 -18.40
CA GLY A 213 -3.07 -4.70 -18.70
C GLY A 213 -2.80 -5.82 -17.70
N GLY A 214 -3.69 -6.08 -16.75
CA GLY A 214 -3.55 -7.18 -15.79
C GLY A 214 -4.63 -7.21 -14.71
N ILE A 215 -4.73 -8.36 -14.05
CA ILE A 215 -5.72 -8.59 -12.98
C ILE A 215 -5.07 -9.04 -11.67
N ASP A 216 -3.75 -9.05 -11.58
CA ASP A 216 -3.04 -9.55 -10.39
C ASP A 216 -3.32 -8.70 -9.14
N GLY A 217 -3.62 -7.42 -9.33
CA GLY A 217 -4.01 -6.51 -8.26
C GLY A 217 -5.35 -6.85 -7.60
N CYS A 218 -6.25 -7.57 -8.30
CA CYS A 218 -7.52 -8.03 -7.73
C CYS A 218 -7.32 -8.83 -6.45
N LYS A 219 -6.25 -9.64 -6.38
CA LYS A 219 -5.96 -10.51 -5.23
C LYS A 219 -5.82 -9.75 -3.92
N ILE A 220 -5.35 -8.51 -3.95
CA ILE A 220 -5.23 -7.67 -2.75
C ILE A 220 -6.62 -7.29 -2.23
N PHE A 221 -7.51 -6.87 -3.12
CA PHE A 221 -8.89 -6.50 -2.75
C PHE A 221 -9.73 -7.72 -2.38
N GLU A 222 -9.58 -8.85 -3.11
CA GLU A 222 -10.22 -10.13 -2.77
C GLU A 222 -9.78 -10.64 -1.39
N SER A 223 -8.50 -10.49 -1.05
CA SER A 223 -7.97 -10.85 0.26
C SER A 223 -8.61 -10.03 1.36
N LEU A 224 -8.72 -8.69 1.18
CA LEU A 224 -9.39 -7.80 2.13
C LEU A 224 -10.84 -8.20 2.36
N VAL A 225 -11.59 -8.46 1.28
CA VAL A 225 -13.00 -8.88 1.35
C VAL A 225 -13.13 -10.24 2.05
N GLY A 226 -12.25 -11.20 1.73
CA GLY A 226 -12.24 -12.54 2.32
C GLY A 226 -11.88 -12.52 3.81
N ALA A 227 -11.01 -11.64 4.25
CA ALA A 227 -10.57 -11.55 5.65
C ALA A 227 -11.72 -11.21 6.60
N MET A 228 -12.67 -10.37 6.17
CA MET A 228 -13.83 -9.98 6.99
C MET A 228 -14.94 -11.02 7.03
N THR A 229 -14.97 -11.95 6.09
CA THR A 229 -15.99 -13.02 6.06
C THR A 229 -15.65 -14.13 7.06
N THR A 230 -14.42 -14.16 7.57
CA THR A 230 -13.89 -15.17 8.48
C THR A 230 -13.76 -14.69 9.94
N MET A 231 -14.03 -13.43 10.22
CA MET A 231 -14.14 -12.84 11.58
C MET A 231 -15.60 -12.87 12.04
#